data_f74168f2fcf7097f54e7d71ea4c89737
#
_entry.id   f74168f2fcf7097f54e7d71ea4c89737
#
_cell.length_a   1.000
_cell.length_b   1.000
_cell.length_c   1.000
_cell.angle_alpha   90.00
_cell.angle_beta   90.00
_cell.angle_gamma   90.00
#
_symmetry.space_group_name_H-M   'P 1'
#
loop_
_entity.id
_entity.type
_entity.pdbx_description
1 polymer ?
#
loop_
_entity_poly.entity_id
_entity_poly.type
_entity_poly.pdbx_seq_one_letter_code
_entity_poly.pdbx_strand_id
1 'polypeptide(L)'
;MLHRLVHGHVEAIPKDEREVWMWKLMQLDARDYVHLLLIWRFNSFGHHTVADGLIMYDKISMLSHSCEATCCWHYGPNDSFVLRARVPIEPGDELTISYIGDEELFKSTDIRRQRLQGWLFTCHCHRCDEPVDYARGFRCTQCHTGVVYPYTEWKDGSSPINGDSRASKHRWCTSPCTFCRTRLNESDMEELEDLERQYDERLAVTEADDEADIQLVYTEGAKVFSRGCHWILHQMDVWLAAICREKSDWLGAAAHQKDKAEFLARVTPLANYSYAWCFEEIADTYLNLIGATSASLITKAACNQMLALYERSFYMLTVLCGSEHTFTQSALSKWSNIRSIMLGIESEPSPATAAVETEAAEQQLSSDIDVVAADGDDNASGTRSVSMYASDDYQGTAEIPGQQPNDDDDHHPV
;
A
#
# COMPACT_ATOMS: atom_id res chain seq x y z
N MET A 1 10.70 27.11 -3.37
CA MET A 1 10.12 26.36 -4.49
C MET A 1 9.22 27.24 -5.37
N LEU A 2 8.13 27.79 -4.87
CA LEU A 2 7.29 28.78 -5.59
C LEU A 2 8.08 29.95 -6.19
N HIS A 3 9.11 30.43 -5.51
CA HIS A 3 9.98 31.51 -6.01
C HIS A 3 10.73 31.18 -7.31
N ARG A 4 11.09 29.92 -7.56
CA ARG A 4 11.70 29.47 -8.83
C ARG A 4 10.73 29.40 -9.99
N LEU A 5 9.46 29.07 -9.70
CA LEU A 5 8.41 28.99 -10.72
C LEU A 5 7.89 30.37 -11.15
N VAL A 6 7.85 31.32 -10.21
CA VAL A 6 7.38 32.69 -10.48
C VAL A 6 8.43 33.51 -11.25
N HIS A 7 9.71 33.18 -11.17
CA HIS A 7 10.80 33.86 -11.91
C HIS A 7 11.23 33.17 -13.20
N GLY A 8 10.72 31.96 -13.50
CA GLY A 8 10.81 31.40 -14.85
C GLY A 8 9.77 32.11 -15.73
N HIS A 9 10.14 32.51 -16.94
CA HIS A 9 9.28 33.16 -17.93
C HIS A 9 8.09 32.29 -18.34
N VAL A 10 7.09 32.21 -17.46
CA VAL A 10 5.78 31.62 -17.82
C VAL A 10 4.87 32.80 -18.16
N GLU A 11 4.76 33.09 -19.44
CA GLU A 11 3.70 33.97 -19.94
C GLU A 11 2.37 33.21 -19.78
N ALA A 12 1.54 33.65 -18.85
CA ALA A 12 0.17 33.18 -18.77
C ALA A 12 -0.61 33.76 -19.94
N ILE A 13 -0.88 32.91 -20.90
CA ILE A 13 -1.78 33.25 -22.02
C ILE A 13 -3.14 32.65 -21.68
N PRO A 14 -4.23 33.48 -21.61
CA PRO A 14 -5.57 32.94 -21.42
C PRO A 14 -5.90 31.94 -22.53
N LYS A 15 -6.41 30.77 -22.16
CA LYS A 15 -6.72 29.70 -23.11
C LYS A 15 -7.99 29.99 -23.92
N ASP A 16 -8.90 30.78 -23.34
CA ASP A 16 -10.20 31.12 -23.95
C ASP A 16 -10.76 32.44 -23.44
N GLU A 17 -11.87 32.87 -24.00
CA GLU A 17 -12.57 34.13 -23.63
C GLU A 17 -13.10 34.11 -22.19
N ARG A 18 -13.40 32.93 -21.63
CA ARG A 18 -13.89 32.76 -20.26
C ARG A 18 -12.81 33.06 -19.24
N GLU A 19 -11.57 32.58 -19.48
CA GLU A 19 -10.43 32.95 -18.66
C GLU A 19 -10.13 34.45 -18.72
N VAL A 20 -10.17 35.07 -19.89
CA VAL A 20 -10.00 36.52 -20.04
C VAL A 20 -11.05 37.29 -19.25
N TRP A 21 -12.29 36.79 -19.28
CA TRP A 21 -13.38 37.42 -18.53
C TRP A 21 -13.16 37.27 -17.01
N MET A 22 -12.72 36.12 -16.54
CA MET A 22 -12.38 35.88 -15.13
C MET A 22 -11.26 36.79 -14.64
N TRP A 23 -10.18 36.96 -15.42
CA TRP A 23 -9.10 37.88 -15.07
C TRP A 23 -9.60 39.32 -14.89
N LYS A 24 -10.46 39.77 -15.82
CA LYS A 24 -11.07 41.10 -15.74
C LYS A 24 -11.96 41.27 -14.51
N LEU A 25 -12.76 40.25 -14.20
CA LEU A 25 -13.66 40.24 -13.05
C LEU A 25 -12.89 40.27 -11.72
N MET A 26 -11.82 39.50 -11.61
CA MET A 26 -11.02 39.41 -10.40
C MET A 26 -9.97 40.49 -10.25
N GLN A 27 -9.83 41.37 -11.27
CA GLN A 27 -8.80 42.43 -11.32
C GLN A 27 -7.37 41.90 -11.08
N LEU A 28 -7.12 40.64 -11.47
CA LEU A 28 -5.82 40.02 -11.37
C LEU A 28 -4.94 40.40 -12.55
N ASP A 29 -3.68 40.66 -12.31
CA ASP A 29 -2.70 40.64 -13.39
C ASP A 29 -2.32 39.19 -13.78
N ALA A 30 -1.64 39.04 -14.92
CA ALA A 30 -1.26 37.72 -15.43
C ALA A 30 -0.36 36.92 -14.45
N ARG A 31 0.46 37.63 -13.70
CA ARG A 31 1.39 37.05 -12.72
C ARG A 31 0.64 36.53 -11.50
N ASP A 32 -0.31 37.31 -10.98
CA ASP A 32 -1.14 36.91 -9.85
C ASP A 32 -2.00 35.71 -10.21
N TYR A 33 -2.56 35.69 -11.44
CA TYR A 33 -3.34 34.56 -11.93
C TYR A 33 -2.51 33.27 -12.02
N VAL A 34 -1.31 33.31 -12.61
CA VAL A 34 -0.41 32.16 -12.65
C VAL A 34 -0.05 31.68 -11.23
N HIS A 35 0.18 32.62 -10.33
CA HIS A 35 0.48 32.29 -8.94
C HIS A 35 -0.68 31.54 -8.26
N LEU A 36 -1.89 31.99 -8.45
CA LEU A 36 -3.09 31.30 -7.94
C LEU A 36 -3.28 29.93 -8.56
N LEU A 37 -3.05 29.77 -9.87
CA LEU A 37 -3.11 28.46 -10.53
C LEU A 37 -2.08 27.49 -9.97
N LEU A 38 -0.85 27.95 -9.68
CA LEU A 38 0.19 27.14 -9.09
C LEU A 38 -0.14 26.74 -7.65
N ILE A 39 -0.66 27.67 -6.85
CA ILE A 39 -1.13 27.37 -5.49
C ILE A 39 -2.22 26.29 -5.57
N TRP A 40 -3.19 26.46 -6.43
CA TRP A 40 -4.30 25.53 -6.63
C TRP A 40 -3.79 24.16 -7.08
N ARG A 41 -2.92 24.11 -8.10
CA ARG A 41 -2.37 22.87 -8.64
C ARG A 41 -1.61 22.03 -7.61
N PHE A 42 -0.84 22.65 -6.73
CA PHE A 42 0.06 21.94 -5.82
C PHE A 42 -0.53 21.69 -4.43
N ASN A 43 -1.65 22.34 -4.09
CA ASN A 43 -2.20 22.32 -2.73
C ASN A 43 -3.66 21.88 -2.65
N SER A 44 -4.33 21.62 -3.78
CA SER A 44 -5.70 21.12 -3.76
C SER A 44 -5.77 19.60 -3.74
N PHE A 45 -6.85 19.11 -3.16
CA PHE A 45 -7.21 17.71 -3.07
C PHE A 45 -8.40 17.44 -3.99
N GLY A 46 -8.50 16.24 -4.56
CA GLY A 46 -9.66 15.82 -5.33
C GLY A 46 -10.93 15.84 -4.48
N HIS A 47 -12.04 16.27 -5.03
CA HIS A 47 -13.32 16.22 -4.33
C HIS A 47 -13.88 14.79 -4.39
N HIS A 48 -14.32 14.24 -3.25
CA HIS A 48 -14.75 12.83 -3.16
C HIS A 48 -16.15 12.57 -3.74
N THR A 49 -16.97 13.61 -3.96
CA THR A 49 -18.34 13.45 -4.46
C THR A 49 -18.61 14.19 -5.77
N VAL A 50 -17.72 15.11 -6.17
CA VAL A 50 -17.86 15.90 -7.40
C VAL A 50 -16.75 15.52 -8.35
N ALA A 51 -17.10 14.91 -9.48
CA ALA A 51 -16.14 14.58 -10.52
C ALA A 51 -15.39 15.84 -10.97
N ASP A 52 -14.07 15.75 -11.10
CA ASP A 52 -13.16 16.85 -11.43
C ASP A 52 -13.19 18.05 -10.44
N GLY A 53 -13.89 17.90 -9.32
CA GLY A 53 -13.89 18.88 -8.24
C GLY A 53 -12.59 18.90 -7.48
N LEU A 54 -12.19 20.08 -6.99
CA LEU A 54 -11.00 20.26 -6.15
C LEU A 54 -11.37 21.03 -4.88
N ILE A 55 -10.74 20.64 -3.76
CA ILE A 55 -10.88 21.33 -2.47
C ILE A 55 -9.48 21.76 -2.01
N MET A 56 -9.39 22.96 -1.47
CA MET A 56 -8.19 23.45 -0.80
C MET A 56 -8.45 23.61 0.70
N TYR A 57 -7.60 23.00 1.52
CA TYR A 57 -7.67 23.10 2.98
C TYR A 57 -6.52 23.99 3.48
N ASP A 58 -6.83 25.01 4.27
CA ASP A 58 -5.87 26.00 4.75
C ASP A 58 -4.62 25.39 5.40
N LYS A 59 -4.80 24.57 6.42
CA LYS A 59 -3.67 23.99 7.18
C LYS A 59 -3.11 22.71 6.55
N ILE A 60 -3.98 21.86 6.02
CA ILE A 60 -3.61 20.55 5.49
C ILE A 60 -2.74 20.67 4.24
N SER A 61 -3.00 21.69 3.42
CA SER A 61 -2.20 21.97 2.23
C SER A 61 -0.74 22.32 2.53
N MET A 62 -0.41 22.59 3.80
CA MET A 62 0.95 22.90 4.23
C MET A 62 1.73 21.67 4.69
N LEU A 63 1.11 20.50 4.79
CA LEU A 63 1.80 19.28 5.21
C LEU A 63 2.78 18.80 4.13
N SER A 64 3.98 18.42 4.54
CA SER A 64 4.99 17.86 3.64
C SER A 64 4.67 16.42 3.26
N HIS A 65 5.26 15.97 2.15
CA HIS A 65 5.20 14.58 1.75
C HIS A 65 6.24 13.71 2.46
N SER A 66 5.82 12.49 2.83
CA SER A 66 6.71 11.36 3.11
C SER A 66 6.12 10.08 2.50
N CYS A 67 6.96 9.22 1.89
CA CYS A 67 6.54 7.88 1.48
C CYS A 67 6.24 6.96 2.67
N GLU A 68 6.70 7.35 3.84
CA GLU A 68 6.45 6.72 5.15
C GLU A 68 5.84 7.78 6.08
N ALA A 69 4.69 8.29 5.67
CA ALA A 69 4.03 9.43 6.31
C ALA A 69 3.66 9.14 7.77
N THR A 70 3.84 10.11 8.65
CA THR A 70 3.44 10.05 10.07
C THR A 70 1.92 10.09 10.24
N CYS A 71 1.21 10.62 9.25
CA CYS A 71 -0.24 10.76 9.25
C CYS A 71 -0.88 10.10 8.03
N CYS A 72 -2.12 9.67 8.20
CA CYS A 72 -3.05 9.36 7.11
C CYS A 72 -4.25 10.31 7.17
N TRP A 73 -5.08 10.29 6.14
CA TRP A 73 -6.24 11.16 6.08
C TRP A 73 -7.40 10.49 5.34
N HIS A 74 -8.59 10.95 5.63
CA HIS A 74 -9.81 10.62 4.88
C HIS A 74 -10.79 11.81 4.92
N TYR A 75 -11.78 11.79 4.04
CA TYR A 75 -12.86 12.76 4.09
C TYR A 75 -13.86 12.41 5.19
N GLY A 76 -14.25 13.42 5.94
CA GLY A 76 -15.30 13.34 6.92
C GLY A 76 -16.61 14.00 6.43
N PRO A 77 -17.63 14.13 7.29
CA PRO A 77 -18.88 14.78 6.97
C PRO A 77 -18.67 16.24 6.50
N ASN A 78 -19.52 16.70 5.57
CA ASN A 78 -19.50 18.08 5.03
C ASN A 78 -18.14 18.48 4.44
N ASP A 79 -17.52 17.58 3.70
CA ASP A 79 -16.22 17.78 3.05
C ASP A 79 -15.09 18.15 4.02
N SER A 80 -15.25 17.82 5.29
CA SER A 80 -14.19 18.01 6.27
C SER A 80 -13.02 17.06 6.00
N PHE A 81 -11.81 17.50 6.31
CA PHE A 81 -10.61 16.69 6.22
C PHE A 81 -10.24 16.14 7.60
N VAL A 82 -10.20 14.82 7.73
CA VAL A 82 -9.81 14.14 8.97
C VAL A 82 -8.37 13.67 8.84
N LEU A 83 -7.46 14.26 9.61
CA LEU A 83 -6.06 13.86 9.71
C LEU A 83 -5.89 12.97 10.94
N ARG A 84 -5.23 11.82 10.78
CA ARG A 84 -4.99 10.87 11.85
C ARG A 84 -3.52 10.49 11.93
N ALA A 85 -2.99 10.39 13.14
CA ALA A 85 -1.65 9.89 13.38
C ALA A 85 -1.59 8.36 13.13
N ARG A 86 -0.58 7.92 12.38
CA ARG A 86 -0.28 6.49 12.14
C ARG A 86 0.78 5.95 13.09
N VAL A 87 1.51 6.85 13.71
CA VAL A 87 2.59 6.58 14.67
C VAL A 87 2.45 7.52 15.87
N PRO A 88 3.04 7.20 17.02
CA PRO A 88 3.17 8.18 18.10
C PRO A 88 3.89 9.44 17.62
N ILE A 89 3.37 10.62 17.95
CA ILE A 89 3.89 11.92 17.53
C ILE A 89 4.19 12.74 18.78
N GLU A 90 5.42 13.22 18.90
CA GLU A 90 5.85 14.07 20.00
C GLU A 90 5.81 15.57 19.60
N PRO A 91 5.73 16.48 20.55
CA PRO A 91 5.79 17.91 20.26
C PRO A 91 7.10 18.29 19.56
N GLY A 92 7.01 18.81 18.33
CA GLY A 92 8.15 19.18 17.49
C GLY A 92 8.35 18.24 16.32
N ASP A 93 7.70 17.09 16.29
CA ASP A 93 7.74 16.18 15.16
C ASP A 93 7.01 16.77 13.95
N GLU A 94 7.54 16.54 12.76
CA GLU A 94 6.92 16.96 11.51
C GLU A 94 5.72 16.06 11.19
N LEU A 95 4.57 16.69 10.93
CA LEU A 95 3.39 16.00 10.41
C LEU A 95 3.52 15.87 8.89
N THR A 96 3.52 14.64 8.40
CA THR A 96 3.63 14.36 6.97
C THR A 96 2.45 13.54 6.47
N ILE A 97 2.09 13.70 5.20
CA ILE A 97 1.10 12.89 4.48
C ILE A 97 1.72 12.32 3.20
N SER A 98 1.09 11.31 2.60
CA SER A 98 1.46 10.91 1.25
C SER A 98 0.75 11.79 0.21
N TYR A 99 1.50 12.26 -0.81
CA TYR A 99 0.94 12.95 -1.98
C TYR A 99 0.59 11.95 -3.11
N ILE A 100 1.08 10.73 -3.01
CA ILE A 100 0.84 9.65 -3.96
C ILE A 100 0.01 8.57 -3.30
N GLY A 101 -0.77 7.85 -4.11
CA GLY A 101 -1.64 6.76 -3.63
C GLY A 101 -0.86 5.53 -3.16
N ASP A 102 -1.56 4.62 -2.49
CA ASP A 102 -0.97 3.39 -1.95
C ASP A 102 -0.29 2.55 -3.04
N GLU A 103 -0.90 2.41 -4.21
CA GLU A 103 -0.32 1.68 -5.34
C GLU A 103 1.03 2.23 -5.79
N GLU A 104 1.17 3.55 -5.79
CA GLU A 104 2.45 4.19 -6.11
C GLU A 104 3.46 4.05 -4.96
N LEU A 105 2.99 4.02 -3.71
CA LEU A 105 3.83 3.79 -2.54
C LEU A 105 4.47 2.40 -2.55
N PHE A 106 3.84 1.41 -3.19
CA PHE A 106 4.38 0.06 -3.26
C PHE A 106 5.50 -0.09 -4.31
N LYS A 107 5.65 0.86 -5.22
CA LYS A 107 6.66 0.82 -6.28
C LYS A 107 8.06 1.18 -5.79
N SER A 108 9.04 1.02 -6.68
CA SER A 108 10.46 1.33 -6.42
C SER A 108 10.68 2.79 -6.02
N THR A 109 11.79 3.06 -5.35
CA THR A 109 12.18 4.42 -4.95
C THR A 109 12.26 5.37 -6.15
N ASP A 110 12.78 4.91 -7.29
CA ASP A 110 12.91 5.73 -8.49
C ASP A 110 11.55 6.08 -9.08
N ILE A 111 10.62 5.12 -9.15
CA ILE A 111 9.25 5.38 -9.63
C ILE A 111 8.54 6.37 -8.69
N ARG A 112 8.64 6.19 -7.37
CA ARG A 112 8.04 7.12 -6.41
C ARG A 112 8.61 8.54 -6.56
N ARG A 113 9.94 8.67 -6.69
CA ARG A 113 10.61 9.96 -6.95
C ARG A 113 10.17 10.58 -8.27
N GLN A 114 10.04 9.78 -9.33
CA GLN A 114 9.55 10.25 -10.63
C GLN A 114 8.11 10.79 -10.53
N ARG A 115 7.22 10.09 -9.85
CA ARG A 115 5.84 10.57 -9.60
C ARG A 115 5.82 11.89 -8.84
N LEU A 116 6.66 12.03 -7.83
CA LEU A 116 6.77 13.23 -7.02
C LEU A 116 7.39 14.43 -7.75
N GLN A 117 8.07 14.22 -8.89
CA GLN A 117 8.50 15.33 -9.74
C GLN A 117 7.34 16.21 -10.22
N GLY A 118 6.11 15.67 -10.27
CA GLY A 118 4.90 16.45 -10.51
C GLY A 118 4.70 17.60 -9.50
N TRP A 119 5.23 17.47 -8.28
CA TRP A 119 5.29 18.51 -7.24
C TRP A 119 6.61 19.25 -7.19
N LEU A 120 7.51 19.04 -8.17
CA LEU A 120 8.78 19.76 -8.35
C LEU A 120 9.80 19.57 -7.23
N PHE A 121 9.80 18.40 -6.59
CA PHE A 121 10.82 18.05 -5.61
C PHE A 121 11.24 16.58 -5.74
N THR A 122 12.40 16.25 -5.17
CA THR A 122 12.87 14.87 -4.98
C THR A 122 12.63 14.49 -3.52
N CYS A 123 12.00 13.36 -3.27
CA CYS A 123 11.74 12.89 -1.91
C CYS A 123 13.03 12.38 -1.25
N HIS A 124 13.28 12.83 -0.03
CA HIS A 124 14.36 12.44 0.86
C HIS A 124 13.84 11.96 2.21
N CYS A 125 12.65 11.32 2.25
CA CYS A 125 12.17 10.68 3.46
C CYS A 125 13.06 9.47 3.82
N HIS A 126 12.94 9.00 5.07
CA HIS A 126 13.72 7.86 5.58
C HIS A 126 13.71 6.67 4.60
N ARG A 127 12.53 6.26 4.12
CA ARG A 127 12.38 5.14 3.17
C ARG A 127 13.05 5.39 1.82
N CYS A 128 13.07 6.63 1.31
CA CYS A 128 13.69 6.94 0.03
C CYS A 128 15.23 7.08 0.12
N ASP A 129 15.75 7.41 1.28
CA ASP A 129 17.17 7.52 1.54
C ASP A 129 17.75 6.23 2.14
N GLU A 130 16.93 5.21 2.39
CA GLU A 130 17.41 3.91 2.81
C GLU A 130 18.27 3.26 1.72
N PRO A 131 19.43 2.66 2.07
CA PRO A 131 20.34 2.09 1.09
C PRO A 131 19.74 0.93 0.29
N VAL A 132 18.79 0.20 0.87
CA VAL A 132 18.15 -0.98 0.28
C VAL A 132 16.75 -0.62 -0.21
N ASP A 133 16.47 -0.86 -1.49
CA ASP A 133 15.09 -0.75 -1.99
C ASP A 133 14.36 -2.10 -1.86
N TYR A 134 13.67 -2.28 -0.75
CA TYR A 134 12.93 -3.51 -0.44
C TYR A 134 11.73 -3.78 -1.36
N ALA A 135 11.32 -2.83 -2.19
CA ALA A 135 10.28 -3.06 -3.20
C ALA A 135 10.80 -3.83 -4.43
N ARG A 136 12.14 -4.00 -4.56
CA ARG A 136 12.81 -4.54 -5.74
C ARG A 136 13.60 -5.83 -5.39
N GLY A 137 12.91 -6.85 -4.90
CA GLY A 137 13.54 -8.14 -4.58
C GLY A 137 13.72 -9.01 -5.83
N PHE A 138 14.96 -9.17 -6.30
CA PHE A 138 15.30 -10.04 -7.43
C PHE A 138 15.75 -11.42 -6.96
N ARG A 139 15.50 -12.44 -7.76
CA ARG A 139 16.11 -13.76 -7.54
C ARG A 139 17.61 -13.69 -7.76
N CYS A 140 18.35 -14.29 -6.86
CA CYS A 140 19.81 -14.36 -7.01
C CYS A 140 20.19 -15.18 -8.24
N THR A 141 20.92 -14.59 -9.18
CA THR A 141 21.37 -15.24 -10.42
C THR A 141 22.37 -16.36 -10.17
N GLN A 142 23.02 -16.41 -8.98
CA GLN A 142 24.03 -17.41 -8.64
C GLN A 142 23.42 -18.66 -8.02
N CYS A 143 22.49 -18.56 -7.08
CA CYS A 143 21.91 -19.72 -6.41
C CYS A 143 20.47 -20.01 -6.80
N HIS A 144 19.80 -19.11 -7.49
CA HIS A 144 18.39 -19.18 -7.90
C HIS A 144 17.38 -19.44 -6.76
N THR A 145 17.82 -19.30 -5.51
CA THR A 145 17.01 -19.59 -4.31
C THR A 145 16.80 -18.34 -3.47
N GLY A 146 17.87 -17.61 -3.15
CA GLY A 146 17.81 -16.42 -2.30
C GLY A 146 17.42 -15.16 -3.07
N VAL A 147 17.19 -14.11 -2.31
CA VAL A 147 16.78 -12.78 -2.82
C VAL A 147 17.95 -11.81 -2.67
N VAL A 148 18.10 -10.94 -3.65
CA VAL A 148 18.98 -9.78 -3.62
C VAL A 148 18.15 -8.52 -3.86
N TYR A 149 18.55 -7.43 -3.23
CA TYR A 149 17.92 -6.12 -3.39
C TYR A 149 18.94 -5.13 -3.94
N PRO A 150 18.56 -4.17 -4.78
CA PRO A 150 19.43 -3.05 -5.11
C PRO A 150 19.91 -2.34 -3.85
N TYR A 151 21.20 -2.04 -3.80
CA TYR A 151 21.82 -1.40 -2.67
C TYR A 151 22.63 -0.19 -3.14
N THR A 152 22.33 0.98 -2.62
CA THR A 152 23.03 2.23 -2.94
C THR A 152 23.95 2.61 -1.79
N GLU A 153 25.27 2.56 -2.00
CA GLU A 153 26.24 3.12 -1.05
C GLU A 153 26.37 4.63 -1.25
N TRP A 154 25.96 5.38 -0.25
CA TRP A 154 26.26 6.81 -0.21
C TRP A 154 27.72 6.99 0.24
N LYS A 155 28.62 7.41 -0.66
CA LYS A 155 29.99 7.77 -0.26
C LYS A 155 29.92 9.05 0.55
N ASP A 156 30.55 9.02 1.74
CA ASP A 156 30.83 10.15 2.61
C ASP A 156 29.69 10.78 3.40
N GLY A 157 28.62 10.05 3.72
CA GLY A 157 27.55 10.58 4.60
C GLY A 157 26.83 11.81 4.05
N SER A 158 27.07 12.17 2.80
CA SER A 158 26.41 13.27 2.12
C SER A 158 25.21 12.74 1.35
N SER A 159 24.03 12.74 2.00
CA SER A 159 22.77 12.77 1.28
C SER A 159 22.82 13.94 0.27
N PRO A 160 22.34 13.81 -0.97
CA PRO A 160 22.39 14.87 -1.98
C PRO A 160 21.40 16.01 -1.64
N ILE A 161 21.65 16.71 -0.54
CA ILE A 161 20.84 17.87 -0.09
C ILE A 161 20.97 19.06 -1.04
N ASN A 162 21.98 19.07 -1.89
CA ASN A 162 22.21 20.14 -2.85
C ASN A 162 22.14 19.59 -4.26
N GLY A 163 21.11 19.97 -5.00
CA GLY A 163 20.75 19.59 -6.36
C GLY A 163 21.84 19.72 -7.44
N ASP A 164 23.04 19.25 -7.17
CA ASP A 164 24.11 19.14 -8.14
C ASP A 164 24.00 17.77 -8.82
N SER A 165 23.42 17.77 -10.01
CA SER A 165 23.22 16.62 -10.90
C SER A 165 24.54 16.00 -11.43
N ARG A 166 25.66 16.35 -10.88
CA ARG A 166 26.98 15.72 -11.08
C ARG A 166 27.35 14.76 -9.95
N ALA A 167 26.33 14.16 -9.32
CA ALA A 167 26.58 13.07 -8.37
C ALA A 167 27.44 12.01 -9.05
N SER A 168 28.61 11.80 -8.47
CA SER A 168 29.54 10.73 -8.77
C SER A 168 28.77 9.44 -9.11
N LYS A 169 29.15 8.77 -10.18
CA LYS A 169 28.62 7.46 -10.58
C LYS A 169 28.51 6.59 -9.34
N HIS A 170 27.29 6.44 -8.84
CA HIS A 170 26.99 5.55 -7.74
C HIS A 170 27.28 4.13 -8.24
N ARG A 171 28.17 3.46 -7.56
CA ARG A 171 28.42 2.05 -7.82
C ARG A 171 27.23 1.30 -7.24
N TRP A 172 26.26 1.00 -8.09
CA TRP A 172 25.17 0.14 -7.71
C TRP A 172 25.74 -1.22 -7.33
N CYS A 173 25.40 -1.69 -6.16
CA CYS A 173 25.66 -3.06 -5.76
C CYS A 173 24.37 -3.64 -5.17
N THR A 174 24.33 -4.95 -5.01
CA THR A 174 23.19 -5.58 -4.35
C THR A 174 23.47 -5.77 -2.87
N SER A 175 22.41 -5.91 -2.07
CA SER A 175 22.50 -6.55 -0.77
C SER A 175 23.14 -7.94 -0.91
N PRO A 176 23.73 -8.52 0.16
CA PRO A 176 24.10 -9.93 0.13
C PRO A 176 22.85 -10.79 -0.10
N CYS A 177 22.95 -11.79 -1.00
CA CYS A 177 21.88 -12.76 -1.18
C CYS A 177 21.45 -13.37 0.15
N THR A 178 20.16 -13.47 0.38
CA THR A 178 19.62 -14.02 1.64
C THR A 178 20.05 -15.46 1.89
N PHE A 179 20.32 -16.23 0.84
CA PHE A 179 20.71 -17.64 0.93
C PHE A 179 22.24 -17.86 0.78
N CYS A 180 22.82 -17.55 -0.40
CA CYS A 180 24.24 -17.84 -0.67
C CYS A 180 25.21 -16.74 -0.25
N ARG A 181 24.71 -15.60 0.23
CA ARG A 181 25.49 -14.43 0.67
C ARG A 181 26.32 -13.74 -0.42
N THR A 182 26.25 -14.19 -1.66
CA THR A 182 26.93 -13.53 -2.78
C THR A 182 26.25 -12.19 -3.08
N ARG A 183 27.02 -11.18 -3.43
CA ARG A 183 26.54 -9.92 -4.00
C ARG A 183 26.67 -9.99 -5.51
N LEU A 184 25.71 -9.53 -6.24
CA LEU A 184 25.78 -9.42 -7.70
C LEU A 184 26.65 -8.24 -8.10
N ASN A 185 27.29 -8.34 -9.26
CA ASN A 185 28.09 -7.26 -9.82
C ASN A 185 27.21 -6.23 -10.55
N GLU A 186 27.82 -5.15 -11.03
CA GLU A 186 27.13 -4.05 -11.70
C GLU A 186 26.44 -4.52 -13.01
N SER A 187 27.11 -5.36 -13.80
CA SER A 187 26.53 -5.89 -15.04
C SER A 187 25.32 -6.77 -14.81
N ASP A 188 25.37 -7.64 -13.76
CA ASP A 188 24.20 -8.47 -13.40
C ASP A 188 23.01 -7.59 -12.98
N MET A 189 23.29 -6.46 -12.32
CA MET A 189 22.22 -5.52 -11.92
C MET A 189 21.65 -4.76 -13.11
N GLU A 190 22.46 -4.30 -14.04
CA GLU A 190 22.00 -3.64 -15.27
C GLU A 190 21.05 -4.56 -16.07
N GLU A 191 21.38 -5.85 -16.19
CA GLU A 191 20.51 -6.83 -16.84
C GLU A 191 19.15 -6.99 -16.11
N LEU A 192 19.17 -7.05 -14.77
CA LEU A 192 17.96 -7.15 -13.96
C LEU A 192 17.09 -5.89 -14.05
N GLU A 193 17.69 -4.71 -14.09
CA GLU A 193 16.99 -3.43 -14.26
C GLU A 193 16.38 -3.28 -15.66
N ASP A 194 17.08 -3.77 -16.69
CA ASP A 194 16.54 -3.81 -18.04
C ASP A 194 15.33 -4.74 -18.14
N LEU A 195 15.38 -5.91 -17.49
CA LEU A 195 14.24 -6.81 -17.39
C LEU A 195 13.09 -6.17 -16.60
N GLU A 196 13.37 -5.53 -15.46
CA GLU A 196 12.34 -4.84 -14.67
C GLU A 196 11.59 -3.80 -15.50
N ARG A 197 12.32 -2.99 -16.28
CA ARG A 197 11.72 -2.00 -17.19
C ARG A 197 10.82 -2.65 -18.25
N GLN A 198 11.26 -3.75 -18.86
CA GLN A 198 10.45 -4.49 -19.85
C GLN A 198 9.16 -5.03 -19.24
N TYR A 199 9.22 -5.53 -17.98
CA TYR A 199 8.04 -6.00 -17.28
C TYR A 199 7.13 -4.86 -16.80
N ASP A 200 7.66 -3.70 -16.42
CA ASP A 200 6.87 -2.51 -16.13
C ASP A 200 6.09 -2.03 -17.36
N GLU A 201 6.76 -1.96 -18.52
CA GLU A 201 6.13 -1.64 -19.80
C GLU A 201 5.05 -2.67 -20.18
N ARG A 202 5.32 -3.96 -19.93
CA ARG A 202 4.35 -5.03 -20.17
C ARG A 202 3.15 -4.91 -19.23
N LEU A 203 3.38 -4.68 -17.94
CA LEU A 203 2.35 -4.50 -16.93
C LEU A 203 1.42 -3.32 -17.26
N ALA A 204 1.96 -2.25 -17.85
CA ALA A 204 1.20 -1.06 -18.22
C ALA A 204 0.17 -1.31 -19.35
N VAL A 205 0.30 -2.40 -20.11
CA VAL A 205 -0.62 -2.78 -21.19
C VAL A 205 -1.41 -4.06 -20.89
N THR A 206 -1.13 -4.71 -19.77
CA THR A 206 -1.88 -5.90 -19.31
C THR A 206 -3.16 -5.45 -18.63
N GLU A 207 -4.30 -5.94 -19.11
CA GLU A 207 -5.60 -5.67 -18.51
C GLU A 207 -5.80 -6.51 -17.24
N ALA A 208 -6.38 -5.90 -16.20
CA ALA A 208 -6.51 -6.53 -14.87
C ALA A 208 -7.45 -7.74 -14.84
N ASP A 209 -8.28 -7.93 -15.87
CA ASP A 209 -9.21 -9.03 -16.05
C ASP A 209 -8.73 -10.10 -17.06
N ASP A 210 -7.62 -9.86 -17.78
CA ASP A 210 -7.00 -10.87 -18.64
C ASP A 210 -6.14 -11.85 -17.84
N GLU A 211 -6.82 -12.81 -17.20
CA GLU A 211 -6.16 -13.84 -16.39
C GLU A 211 -5.06 -14.60 -17.14
N ALA A 212 -5.27 -14.91 -18.41
CA ALA A 212 -4.32 -15.71 -19.17
C ALA A 212 -3.01 -14.94 -19.40
N ASP A 213 -3.11 -13.66 -19.72
CA ASP A 213 -1.94 -12.80 -19.90
C ASP A 213 -1.27 -12.53 -18.53
N ILE A 214 -2.03 -12.22 -17.49
CA ILE A 214 -1.50 -12.01 -16.13
C ILE A 214 -0.75 -13.26 -15.65
N GLN A 215 -1.32 -14.45 -15.79
CA GLN A 215 -0.72 -15.70 -15.36
C GLN A 215 0.56 -16.02 -16.15
N LEU A 216 0.59 -15.70 -17.44
CA LEU A 216 1.79 -15.84 -18.28
C LEU A 216 2.90 -14.91 -17.79
N VAL A 217 2.59 -13.60 -17.65
CA VAL A 217 3.55 -12.59 -17.20
C VAL A 217 4.05 -12.89 -15.78
N TYR A 218 3.17 -13.33 -14.89
CA TYR A 218 3.53 -13.75 -13.53
C TYR A 218 4.50 -14.93 -13.52
N THR A 219 4.20 -15.98 -14.30
CA THR A 219 5.03 -17.19 -14.35
C THR A 219 6.43 -16.90 -14.92
N GLU A 220 6.50 -16.09 -15.95
CA GLU A 220 7.78 -15.63 -16.53
C GLU A 220 8.52 -14.70 -15.57
N GLY A 221 7.82 -13.71 -15.00
CA GLY A 221 8.36 -12.76 -14.05
C GLY A 221 8.92 -13.42 -12.79
N ALA A 222 8.28 -14.48 -12.29
CA ALA A 222 8.75 -15.24 -11.12
C ALA A 222 10.08 -15.99 -11.35
N LYS A 223 10.62 -16.03 -12.59
CA LYS A 223 11.97 -16.52 -12.86
C LYS A 223 13.04 -15.48 -12.53
N VAL A 224 12.69 -14.19 -12.58
CA VAL A 224 13.56 -13.03 -12.37
C VAL A 224 13.32 -12.40 -11.01
N PHE A 225 12.07 -12.15 -10.69
CA PHE A 225 11.64 -11.48 -9.48
C PHE A 225 11.31 -12.48 -8.37
N SER A 226 11.53 -12.09 -7.13
CA SER A 226 11.18 -12.93 -5.99
C SER A 226 9.74 -12.66 -5.54
N ARG A 227 8.97 -13.75 -5.36
CA ARG A 227 7.60 -13.68 -4.83
C ARG A 227 7.61 -13.04 -3.43
N GLY A 228 6.59 -12.28 -3.12
CA GLY A 228 6.48 -11.54 -1.87
C GLY A 228 7.57 -10.50 -1.63
N CYS A 229 8.40 -10.18 -2.65
CA CYS A 229 9.55 -9.28 -2.51
C CYS A 229 9.65 -8.22 -3.61
N HIS A 230 8.91 -8.37 -4.72
CA HIS A 230 9.04 -7.48 -5.87
C HIS A 230 7.70 -6.85 -6.24
N TRP A 231 7.69 -5.52 -6.44
CA TRP A 231 6.47 -4.74 -6.69
C TRP A 231 5.71 -5.18 -7.96
N ILE A 232 6.40 -5.64 -9.02
CA ILE A 232 5.76 -6.15 -10.25
C ILE A 232 4.93 -7.41 -9.94
N LEU A 233 5.51 -8.38 -9.22
CA LEU A 233 4.76 -9.58 -8.84
C LEU A 233 3.64 -9.25 -7.87
N HIS A 234 3.87 -8.31 -6.94
CA HIS A 234 2.83 -7.84 -6.02
C HIS A 234 1.59 -7.30 -6.75
N GLN A 235 1.78 -6.51 -7.81
CA GLN A 235 0.65 -6.00 -8.59
C GLN A 235 -0.14 -7.15 -9.24
N MET A 236 0.55 -8.15 -9.78
CA MET A 236 -0.10 -9.35 -10.34
C MET A 236 -0.74 -10.23 -9.26
N ASP A 237 -0.13 -10.34 -8.07
CA ASP A 237 -0.74 -11.05 -6.92
C ASP A 237 -2.06 -10.41 -6.49
N VAL A 238 -2.18 -9.07 -6.57
CA VAL A 238 -3.44 -8.36 -6.31
C VAL A 238 -4.52 -8.79 -7.30
N TRP A 239 -4.22 -8.80 -8.59
CA TRP A 239 -5.17 -9.19 -9.64
C TRP A 239 -5.53 -10.68 -9.58
N LEU A 240 -4.52 -11.56 -9.48
CA LEU A 240 -4.74 -13.01 -9.43
C LEU A 240 -5.51 -13.43 -8.18
N ALA A 241 -5.25 -12.81 -7.03
CA ALA A 241 -6.03 -13.09 -5.82
C ALA A 241 -7.51 -12.74 -6.01
N ALA A 242 -7.82 -11.61 -6.65
CA ALA A 242 -9.19 -11.22 -6.96
C ALA A 242 -9.86 -12.20 -7.93
N ILE A 243 -9.21 -12.54 -9.04
CA ILE A 243 -9.71 -13.50 -10.04
C ILE A 243 -9.94 -14.88 -9.41
N CYS A 244 -9.02 -15.39 -8.61
CA CYS A 244 -9.18 -16.67 -7.91
C CYS A 244 -10.38 -16.64 -6.96
N ARG A 245 -10.60 -15.55 -6.22
CA ARG A 245 -11.78 -15.40 -5.33
C ARG A 245 -13.08 -15.40 -6.11
N GLU A 246 -13.16 -14.68 -7.22
CA GLU A 246 -14.35 -14.67 -8.10
C GLU A 246 -14.69 -16.05 -8.64
N LYS A 247 -13.65 -16.85 -8.96
CA LYS A 247 -13.79 -18.23 -9.42
C LYS A 247 -13.98 -19.27 -8.30
N SER A 248 -13.96 -18.82 -7.03
CA SER A 248 -13.98 -19.71 -5.85
C SER A 248 -12.78 -20.67 -5.80
N ASP A 249 -11.66 -20.31 -6.44
CA ASP A 249 -10.37 -20.97 -6.25
C ASP A 249 -9.68 -20.41 -4.99
N TRP A 250 -10.14 -20.92 -3.83
CA TRP A 250 -9.68 -20.43 -2.53
C TRP A 250 -8.22 -20.78 -2.23
N LEU A 251 -7.68 -21.86 -2.80
CA LEU A 251 -6.27 -22.23 -2.65
C LEU A 251 -5.38 -21.29 -3.46
N GLY A 252 -5.74 -21.01 -4.70
CA GLY A 252 -5.06 -20.03 -5.53
C GLY A 252 -5.09 -18.63 -4.90
N ALA A 253 -6.27 -18.21 -4.42
CA ALA A 253 -6.43 -16.94 -3.73
C ALA A 253 -5.51 -16.83 -2.50
N ALA A 254 -5.47 -17.86 -1.64
CA ALA A 254 -4.65 -17.86 -0.44
C ALA A 254 -3.15 -17.76 -0.78
N ALA A 255 -2.67 -18.44 -1.83
CA ALA A 255 -1.29 -18.39 -2.25
C ALA A 255 -0.87 -16.96 -2.67
N HIS A 256 -1.68 -16.29 -3.51
CA HIS A 256 -1.40 -14.92 -3.94
C HIS A 256 -1.55 -13.90 -2.80
N GLN A 257 -2.52 -14.08 -1.91
CA GLN A 257 -2.71 -13.22 -0.74
C GLN A 257 -1.54 -13.33 0.25
N LYS A 258 -0.94 -14.50 0.41
CA LYS A 258 0.27 -14.69 1.21
C LYS A 258 1.43 -13.86 0.64
N ASP A 259 1.74 -14.01 -0.66
CA ASP A 259 2.80 -13.26 -1.32
C ASP A 259 2.53 -11.73 -1.22
N LYS A 260 1.26 -11.30 -1.37
CA LYS A 260 0.81 -9.92 -1.15
C LYS A 260 1.11 -9.44 0.27
N ALA A 261 0.77 -10.23 1.30
CA ALA A 261 1.00 -9.87 2.70
C ALA A 261 2.49 -9.77 3.04
N GLU A 262 3.32 -10.73 2.58
CA GLU A 262 4.77 -10.70 2.77
C GLU A 262 5.41 -9.46 2.15
N PHE A 263 4.96 -9.06 0.96
CA PHE A 263 5.42 -7.85 0.30
C PHE A 263 5.04 -6.60 1.11
N LEU A 264 3.77 -6.47 1.50
CA LEU A 264 3.28 -5.30 2.25
C LEU A 264 3.98 -5.16 3.60
N ALA A 265 4.20 -6.26 4.33
CA ALA A 265 4.93 -6.25 5.60
C ALA A 265 6.34 -5.67 5.48
N ARG A 266 6.99 -5.91 4.34
CA ARG A 266 8.36 -5.46 4.07
C ARG A 266 8.44 -4.03 3.59
N VAL A 267 7.52 -3.64 2.71
CA VAL A 267 7.60 -2.38 1.97
C VAL A 267 6.88 -1.24 2.68
N THR A 268 5.80 -1.54 3.39
CA THR A 268 4.98 -0.57 4.11
C THR A 268 4.54 -1.11 5.48
N PRO A 269 5.46 -1.23 6.46
CA PRO A 269 5.16 -1.83 7.76
C PRO A 269 4.15 -1.03 8.59
N LEU A 270 3.99 0.26 8.30
CA LEU A 270 3.00 1.09 8.98
C LEU A 270 1.57 0.76 8.53
N ALA A 271 0.61 1.03 9.40
CA ALA A 271 -0.80 0.86 9.08
C ALA A 271 -1.19 1.58 7.78
N ASN A 272 -1.73 0.86 6.83
CA ASN A 272 -2.30 1.36 5.57
C ASN A 272 -3.51 0.51 5.19
N TYR A 273 -4.38 1.05 4.34
CA TYR A 273 -5.62 0.38 3.98
C TYR A 273 -5.41 -0.93 3.25
N SER A 274 -4.47 -0.98 2.31
CA SER A 274 -4.18 -2.20 1.53
C SER A 274 -3.71 -3.34 2.43
N TYR A 275 -2.92 -3.04 3.46
CA TYR A 275 -2.44 -4.05 4.40
C TYR A 275 -3.54 -4.49 5.38
N ALA A 276 -4.37 -3.55 5.87
CA ALA A 276 -5.52 -3.87 6.70
C ALA A 276 -6.50 -4.79 5.98
N TRP A 277 -6.86 -4.47 4.74
CA TRP A 277 -7.76 -5.31 3.93
C TRP A 277 -7.13 -6.65 3.52
N CYS A 278 -5.80 -6.69 3.33
CA CYS A 278 -5.12 -7.94 3.04
C CYS A 278 -5.34 -8.99 4.15
N PHE A 279 -5.25 -8.61 5.42
CA PHE A 279 -5.55 -9.50 6.54
C PHE A 279 -7.00 -9.97 6.54
N GLU A 280 -7.94 -9.06 6.28
CA GLU A 280 -9.36 -9.39 6.20
C GLU A 280 -9.66 -10.35 5.05
N GLU A 281 -9.09 -10.10 3.85
CA GLU A 281 -9.22 -10.95 2.68
C GLU A 281 -8.67 -12.35 2.91
N ILE A 282 -7.52 -12.47 3.58
CA ILE A 282 -6.94 -13.77 3.94
C ILE A 282 -7.89 -14.53 4.85
N ALA A 283 -8.41 -13.90 5.91
CA ALA A 283 -9.35 -14.54 6.83
C ALA A 283 -10.64 -14.98 6.12
N ASP A 284 -11.21 -14.13 5.26
CA ASP A 284 -12.38 -14.45 4.45
C ASP A 284 -12.11 -15.63 3.50
N THR A 285 -10.93 -15.69 2.89
CA THR A 285 -10.52 -16.78 1.99
C THR A 285 -10.40 -18.10 2.73
N TYR A 286 -9.78 -18.11 3.91
CA TYR A 286 -9.69 -19.32 4.73
C TYR A 286 -11.07 -19.80 5.22
N LEU A 287 -11.94 -18.89 5.60
CA LEU A 287 -13.29 -19.23 6.00
C LEU A 287 -14.06 -19.91 4.85
N ASN A 288 -13.94 -19.39 3.63
CA ASN A 288 -14.54 -19.97 2.44
C ASN A 288 -13.92 -21.33 2.07
N LEU A 289 -12.60 -21.46 2.19
CA LEU A 289 -11.89 -22.73 1.94
C LEU A 289 -12.37 -23.82 2.89
N ILE A 290 -12.48 -23.53 4.18
CA ILE A 290 -13.00 -24.48 5.19
C ILE A 290 -14.46 -24.81 4.89
N GLY A 291 -15.30 -23.80 4.61
CA GLY A 291 -16.72 -24.01 4.30
C GLY A 291 -16.95 -24.86 3.05
N ALA A 292 -16.12 -24.69 2.03
CA ALA A 292 -16.16 -25.48 0.80
C ALA A 292 -15.72 -26.95 1.01
N THR A 293 -14.85 -27.20 1.98
CA THR A 293 -14.32 -28.56 2.24
C THR A 293 -15.24 -29.33 3.18
N SER A 294 -15.50 -28.83 4.36
CA SER A 294 -16.50 -29.37 5.31
C SER A 294 -16.63 -28.43 6.51
N ALA A 295 -17.87 -28.17 6.93
CA ALA A 295 -18.12 -27.38 8.15
C ALA A 295 -17.52 -28.04 9.42
N SER A 296 -17.29 -29.37 9.42
CA SER A 296 -16.66 -30.08 10.54
C SER A 296 -15.16 -29.78 10.71
N LEU A 297 -14.53 -29.10 9.73
CA LEU A 297 -13.13 -28.66 9.78
C LEU A 297 -12.95 -27.29 10.43
N ILE A 298 -14.03 -26.65 10.88
CA ILE A 298 -13.92 -25.40 11.65
C ILE A 298 -13.44 -25.75 13.06
N THR A 299 -12.12 -25.84 13.20
CA THR A 299 -11.48 -26.16 14.48
C THR A 299 -11.25 -24.88 15.29
N LYS A 300 -11.01 -25.07 16.59
CA LYS A 300 -10.59 -23.94 17.47
C LYS A 300 -9.32 -23.26 16.98
N ALA A 301 -8.36 -24.04 16.46
CA ALA A 301 -7.12 -23.51 15.90
C ALA A 301 -7.38 -22.61 14.69
N ALA A 302 -8.20 -23.07 13.74
CA ALA A 302 -8.59 -22.25 12.57
C ALA A 302 -9.33 -20.96 12.99
N CYS A 303 -10.25 -21.05 13.97
CA CYS A 303 -10.91 -19.86 14.50
C CYS A 303 -9.91 -18.86 15.12
N ASN A 304 -8.93 -19.33 15.89
CA ASN A 304 -7.93 -18.44 16.49
C ASN A 304 -7.08 -17.73 15.42
N GLN A 305 -6.71 -18.41 14.35
CA GLN A 305 -5.95 -17.81 13.25
C GLN A 305 -6.78 -16.74 12.53
N MET A 306 -8.03 -17.03 12.19
CA MET A 306 -8.94 -16.02 11.60
C MET A 306 -9.18 -14.84 12.53
N LEU A 307 -9.34 -15.07 13.85
CA LEU A 307 -9.49 -14.01 14.83
C LEU A 307 -8.27 -13.10 14.86
N ALA A 308 -7.06 -13.65 14.84
CA ALA A 308 -5.83 -12.87 14.82
C ALA A 308 -5.71 -11.98 13.56
N LEU A 309 -6.12 -12.49 12.39
CA LEU A 309 -6.13 -11.74 11.15
C LEU A 309 -7.15 -10.59 11.17
N TYR A 310 -8.39 -10.86 11.58
CA TYR A 310 -9.41 -9.80 11.73
C TYR A 310 -9.05 -8.78 12.80
N GLU A 311 -8.40 -9.19 13.90
CA GLU A 311 -7.90 -8.29 14.93
C GLU A 311 -6.83 -7.33 14.40
N ARG A 312 -5.90 -7.84 13.58
CA ARG A 312 -4.89 -7.00 12.89
C ARG A 312 -5.55 -5.99 11.96
N SER A 313 -6.51 -6.44 11.13
CA SER A 313 -7.28 -5.55 10.26
C SER A 313 -8.03 -4.48 11.08
N PHE A 314 -8.76 -4.89 12.10
CA PHE A 314 -9.49 -4.00 13.01
C PHE A 314 -8.57 -2.96 13.66
N TYR A 315 -7.42 -3.38 14.18
CA TYR A 315 -6.45 -2.46 14.77
C TYR A 315 -5.95 -1.43 13.76
N MET A 316 -5.52 -1.87 12.58
CA MET A 316 -5.05 -0.95 11.53
C MET A 316 -6.14 0.01 11.09
N LEU A 317 -7.35 -0.46 10.86
CA LEU A 317 -8.49 0.38 10.47
C LEU A 317 -8.87 1.36 11.60
N THR A 318 -8.76 0.96 12.87
CA THR A 318 -8.95 1.88 14.01
C THR A 318 -7.93 3.02 13.98
N VAL A 319 -6.66 2.73 13.66
CA VAL A 319 -5.63 3.76 13.49
C VAL A 319 -5.95 4.67 12.31
N LEU A 320 -6.30 4.08 11.16
CA LEU A 320 -6.48 4.81 9.90
C LEU A 320 -7.73 5.69 9.85
N CYS A 321 -8.86 5.18 10.33
CA CYS A 321 -10.14 5.88 10.17
C CYS A 321 -10.99 5.98 11.45
N GLY A 322 -10.53 5.42 12.57
CA GLY A 322 -11.22 5.48 13.87
C GLY A 322 -12.15 4.30 14.11
N SER A 323 -12.51 4.08 15.39
CA SER A 323 -13.36 2.96 15.83
C SER A 323 -14.75 2.96 15.21
N GLU A 324 -15.33 4.14 15.03
CA GLU A 324 -16.72 4.32 14.56
C GLU A 324 -16.87 4.27 13.03
N HIS A 325 -15.77 4.23 12.30
CA HIS A 325 -15.83 4.20 10.85
C HIS A 325 -16.40 2.87 10.33
N THR A 326 -17.18 2.92 9.23
CA THR A 326 -17.84 1.74 8.65
C THR A 326 -16.89 0.58 8.35
N PHE A 327 -15.68 0.87 7.88
CA PHE A 327 -14.65 -0.16 7.63
C PHE A 327 -14.24 -0.86 8.92
N THR A 328 -13.97 -0.09 9.96
CA THR A 328 -13.60 -0.63 11.28
C THR A 328 -14.71 -1.46 11.90
N GLN A 329 -15.95 -0.99 11.80
CA GLN A 329 -17.12 -1.71 12.29
C GLN A 329 -17.40 -3.00 11.50
N SER A 330 -17.13 -3.01 10.19
CA SER A 330 -17.20 -4.22 9.38
C SER A 330 -16.22 -5.28 9.84
N ALA A 331 -14.94 -4.92 10.02
CA ALA A 331 -13.92 -5.83 10.54
C ALA A 331 -14.27 -6.36 11.94
N LEU A 332 -14.76 -5.49 12.83
CA LEU A 332 -15.23 -5.89 14.17
C LEU A 332 -16.40 -6.87 14.12
N SER A 333 -17.34 -6.68 13.21
CA SER A 333 -18.48 -7.59 13.01
C SER A 333 -18.00 -8.98 12.56
N LYS A 334 -17.07 -9.05 11.61
CA LYS A 334 -16.49 -10.32 11.15
C LYS A 334 -15.74 -11.02 12.28
N TRP A 335 -14.90 -10.30 13.03
CA TRP A 335 -14.22 -10.81 14.22
C TRP A 335 -15.22 -11.37 15.25
N SER A 336 -16.28 -10.63 15.56
CA SER A 336 -17.32 -11.04 16.52
C SER A 336 -18.04 -12.31 16.09
N ASN A 337 -18.31 -12.47 14.77
CA ASN A 337 -18.95 -13.65 14.22
C ASN A 337 -18.07 -14.89 14.41
N ILE A 338 -16.77 -14.82 14.08
CA ILE A 338 -15.85 -15.95 14.26
C ILE A 338 -15.69 -16.29 15.75
N ARG A 339 -15.63 -15.28 16.62
CA ARG A 339 -15.58 -15.50 18.08
C ARG A 339 -16.82 -16.23 18.58
N SER A 340 -18.00 -15.91 18.07
CA SER A 340 -19.24 -16.60 18.41
C SER A 340 -19.24 -18.06 17.99
N ILE A 341 -18.71 -18.35 16.77
CA ILE A 341 -18.54 -19.73 16.29
C ILE A 341 -17.59 -20.51 17.21
N MET A 342 -16.46 -19.92 17.56
CA MET A 342 -15.48 -20.54 18.46
C MET A 342 -16.07 -20.88 19.82
N LEU A 343 -16.84 -19.97 20.42
CA LEU A 343 -17.54 -20.20 21.70
C LEU A 343 -18.59 -21.30 21.58
N GLY A 344 -19.26 -21.43 20.43
CA GLY A 344 -20.16 -22.54 20.13
C GLY A 344 -19.43 -23.90 20.13
N ILE A 345 -18.26 -23.96 19.51
CA ILE A 345 -17.40 -25.17 19.48
C ILE A 345 -16.94 -25.54 20.92
N GLU A 346 -16.59 -24.55 21.75
CA GLU A 346 -16.16 -24.79 23.14
C GLU A 346 -17.28 -25.31 24.05
N SER A 347 -18.54 -25.03 23.71
CA SER A 347 -19.71 -25.45 24.47
C SER A 347 -20.22 -26.85 24.13
N GLU A 348 -19.76 -27.44 23.03
CA GLU A 348 -20.12 -28.82 22.66
C GLU A 348 -19.26 -29.83 23.43
N PRO A 349 -19.86 -30.90 24.02
CA PRO A 349 -19.07 -31.94 24.68
C PRO A 349 -18.23 -32.69 23.66
N SER A 350 -16.90 -32.68 23.86
CA SER A 350 -15.90 -33.30 22.97
C SER A 350 -16.26 -34.75 22.63
N PRO A 351 -16.44 -35.13 21.35
CA PRO A 351 -16.48 -36.54 20.97
C PRO A 351 -15.05 -37.08 20.95
N ALA A 352 -14.73 -37.88 21.95
CA ALA A 352 -13.47 -38.59 22.02
C ALA A 352 -13.44 -39.73 20.97
N THR A 353 -13.29 -39.44 19.69
CA THR A 353 -12.87 -40.40 18.63
C THR A 353 -13.06 -39.81 17.21
N ALA A 354 -12.17 -38.94 16.75
CA ALA A 354 -11.95 -38.68 15.31
C ALA A 354 -10.55 -38.07 15.06
N ALA A 355 -9.51 -38.66 15.68
CA ALA A 355 -8.22 -37.96 15.84
C ALA A 355 -7.16 -38.25 14.77
N VAL A 356 -7.40 -38.92 13.66
CA VAL A 356 -6.33 -39.35 12.77
C VAL A 356 -6.32 -38.72 11.38
N GLU A 357 -7.45 -38.20 10.87
CA GLU A 357 -7.47 -37.61 9.54
C GLU A 357 -7.39 -36.05 9.57
N THR A 358 -7.58 -35.43 10.73
CA THR A 358 -7.55 -33.98 10.93
C THR A 358 -6.14 -33.40 11.09
N GLU A 359 -5.19 -34.16 11.65
CA GLU A 359 -3.84 -33.64 11.93
C GLU A 359 -3.03 -33.26 10.67
N ALA A 360 -3.21 -33.98 9.56
CA ALA A 360 -2.47 -33.64 8.32
C ALA A 360 -3.01 -32.37 7.62
N ALA A 361 -4.31 -32.15 7.66
CA ALA A 361 -4.94 -30.95 7.10
C ALA A 361 -4.69 -29.72 7.99
N GLU A 362 -4.68 -29.90 9.33
CA GLU A 362 -4.36 -28.86 10.29
C GLU A 362 -2.90 -28.43 10.22
N GLN A 363 -1.95 -29.35 10.02
CA GLN A 363 -0.53 -29.00 9.87
C GLN A 363 -0.23 -28.21 8.61
N GLN A 364 -0.93 -28.48 7.50
CA GLN A 364 -0.73 -27.77 6.26
C GLN A 364 -1.33 -26.36 6.35
N LEU A 365 -2.54 -26.22 6.89
CA LEU A 365 -3.19 -24.91 7.10
C LEU A 365 -2.42 -24.05 8.10
N SER A 366 -1.91 -24.65 9.20
CA SER A 366 -1.11 -23.97 10.23
C SER A 366 0.20 -23.43 9.66
N SER A 367 0.95 -24.25 8.87
CA SER A 367 2.22 -23.82 8.31
C SER A 367 2.10 -22.64 7.35
N ASP A 368 0.97 -22.52 6.65
CA ASP A 368 0.74 -21.45 5.67
C ASP A 368 0.32 -20.14 6.34
N ILE A 369 -0.33 -20.20 7.49
CA ILE A 369 -0.78 -19.01 8.24
C ILE A 369 0.30 -18.51 9.22
N ASP A 370 1.06 -19.39 9.84
CA ASP A 370 2.12 -19.04 10.78
C ASP A 370 3.24 -18.21 10.14
N VAL A 371 3.52 -18.41 8.83
CA VAL A 371 4.47 -17.60 8.09
C VAL A 371 3.99 -16.15 7.93
N VAL A 372 2.68 -15.93 7.72
CA VAL A 372 2.11 -14.56 7.62
C VAL A 372 2.02 -13.89 8.99
N ALA A 373 1.93 -14.67 10.07
CA ALA A 373 1.81 -14.14 11.44
C ALA A 373 3.18 -13.88 12.11
N ALA A 374 4.22 -14.65 11.78
CA ALA A 374 5.52 -14.60 12.45
C ALA A 374 6.42 -13.44 11.98
N ASP A 375 6.34 -13.04 10.70
CA ASP A 375 7.23 -12.00 10.14
C ASP A 375 6.88 -10.57 10.58
N GLY A 376 5.80 -10.36 11.34
CA GLY A 376 5.40 -9.06 11.85
C GLY A 376 6.03 -8.63 13.18
N ASP A 377 6.62 -9.55 13.93
CA ASP A 377 7.05 -9.27 15.32
C ASP A 377 8.56 -9.04 15.51
N ASP A 378 9.41 -9.46 14.56
CA ASP A 378 10.88 -9.42 14.77
C ASP A 378 11.57 -8.09 14.43
N ASN A 379 10.86 -7.06 13.96
CA ASN A 379 11.45 -5.76 13.64
C ASN A 379 10.94 -4.59 14.48
N ALA A 380 10.13 -4.85 15.53
CA ALA A 380 9.67 -3.83 16.47
C ALA A 380 10.49 -3.85 17.77
N SER A 381 11.81 -3.61 17.66
CA SER A 381 12.59 -3.20 18.84
C SER A 381 12.28 -1.75 19.18
N GLY A 382 11.24 -1.53 19.97
CA GLY A 382 10.91 -0.19 20.46
C GLY A 382 9.46 0.04 20.87
N THR A 383 8.64 -0.99 21.07
CA THR A 383 7.28 -0.77 21.56
C THR A 383 7.25 -0.63 23.09
N ARG A 384 7.16 0.61 23.57
CA ARG A 384 6.55 0.91 24.85
C ARG A 384 5.05 0.59 24.72
N SER A 385 4.57 -0.25 25.63
CA SER A 385 3.15 -0.56 25.81
C SER A 385 2.32 0.71 25.95
N VAL A 386 1.44 0.97 25.00
CA VAL A 386 0.45 2.05 25.10
C VAL A 386 -0.81 1.48 25.76
N SER A 387 -1.05 1.93 26.97
CA SER A 387 -2.29 1.73 27.72
C SER A 387 -3.47 2.36 26.98
N MET A 388 -4.54 1.58 26.76
CA MET A 388 -5.82 2.07 26.24
C MET A 388 -6.42 3.11 27.20
N TYR A 389 -6.59 4.33 26.73
CA TYR A 389 -7.57 5.26 27.30
C TYR A 389 -8.70 5.42 26.28
N ALA A 390 -9.85 4.88 26.65
CA ALA A 390 -11.13 5.23 26.05
C ALA A 390 -11.54 6.60 26.56
N SER A 391 -11.87 7.53 25.66
CA SER A 391 -12.69 8.69 25.98
C SER A 391 -13.92 8.64 25.10
N ASP A 392 -15.07 8.39 25.77
CA ASP A 392 -16.41 8.56 25.23
C ASP A 392 -16.64 10.03 24.90
N ASP A 393 -17.25 10.28 23.73
CA ASP A 393 -18.32 11.22 23.45
C ASP A 393 -18.32 11.64 21.98
N TYR A 394 -19.21 11.05 21.17
CA TYR A 394 -19.98 11.78 20.17
C TYR A 394 -21.06 10.86 19.55
N GLN A 395 -22.32 11.14 19.87
CA GLN A 395 -23.49 10.53 19.19
C GLN A 395 -23.84 11.33 17.93
N GLY A 396 -23.93 10.66 16.80
CA GLY A 396 -24.45 11.25 15.58
C GLY A 396 -24.71 10.20 14.50
N THR A 397 -25.99 9.82 14.35
CA THR A 397 -26.48 8.92 13.33
C THR A 397 -26.55 9.61 11.98
N ALA A 398 -25.94 9.03 10.92
CA ALA A 398 -26.30 9.34 9.55
C ALA A 398 -26.06 8.14 8.64
N GLU A 399 -27.13 7.72 7.97
CA GLU A 399 -27.15 6.70 6.92
C GLU A 399 -26.39 7.19 5.67
N ILE A 400 -25.53 6.33 5.10
CA ILE A 400 -24.84 6.60 3.84
C ILE A 400 -25.35 5.61 2.79
N PRO A 401 -25.80 6.06 1.60
CA PRO A 401 -26.22 5.19 0.50
C PRO A 401 -25.02 4.49 -0.14
N GLY A 402 -25.25 3.25 -0.60
CA GLY A 402 -24.24 2.37 -1.16
C GLY A 402 -23.56 2.93 -2.42
N GLN A 403 -22.27 2.67 -2.53
CA GLN A 403 -21.51 2.81 -3.76
C GLN A 403 -21.73 1.59 -4.65
N GLN A 404 -22.25 1.83 -5.85
CA GLN A 404 -22.14 0.91 -6.98
C GLN A 404 -20.87 1.23 -7.77
N PRO A 405 -20.24 0.25 -8.43
CA PRO A 405 -19.13 0.50 -9.33
C PRO A 405 -19.63 1.22 -10.58
N ASN A 406 -18.92 2.25 -11.00
CA ASN A 406 -19.17 2.89 -12.29
C ASN A 406 -18.41 2.11 -13.37
N ASP A 407 -19.19 1.42 -14.20
CA ASP A 407 -18.85 1.12 -15.58
C ASP A 407 -19.13 2.38 -16.43
N ASP A 408 -18.32 2.51 -17.47
CA ASP A 408 -18.53 3.21 -18.75
C ASP A 408 -17.44 4.24 -19.07
N ASP A 409 -16.50 3.76 -19.88
CA ASP A 409 -16.39 3.86 -21.34
C ASP A 409 -16.43 5.25 -22.00
N ASP A 410 -15.36 5.40 -22.77
CA ASP A 410 -15.27 6.01 -24.10
C ASP A 410 -15.13 7.54 -24.28
N HIS A 411 -14.00 7.80 -24.81
CA HIS A 411 -13.69 8.58 -26.01
C HIS A 411 -12.60 9.65 -25.91
N HIS A 412 -11.51 9.33 -26.60
CA HIS A 412 -10.54 10.25 -27.21
C HIS A 412 -11.20 11.19 -28.26
N PRO A 413 -10.49 12.13 -28.90
CA PRO A 413 -9.24 12.86 -28.61
C PRO A 413 -9.34 14.38 -28.88
N VAL A 414 -8.42 15.15 -28.42
CA VAL A 414 -7.50 16.05 -29.12
C VAL A 414 -6.57 16.73 -28.09
#